data_eb2421ca8f26f6732c9f131699b993cc
#
_entry.id   eb2421ca8f26f6732c9f131699b993cc
#
_cell.length_a   1.000
_cell.length_b   1.000
_cell.length_c   1.000
_cell.angle_alpha   90.00
_cell.angle_beta   90.00
_cell.angle_gamma   90.00
#
_symmetry.space_group_name_H-M   'P 1'
#
loop_
_entity.id
_entity.type
_entity.pdbx_description
1 polymer ?
#
loop_
_entity_poly.entity_id
_entity_poly.type
_entity_poly.pdbx_seq_one_letter_code
_entity_poly.pdbx_strand_id
1 'polypeptide(L)'
;GTLTEGAHAVTGVAATVGVTEGELLALAAAAEADSEHPVARAIVAAAAAHPEASRRQIRATGFSAASGRGVRATVDSAEILVGGPNMLREFNLTTPAELTDTTSAWTGRGAGVLHIVRDGQIIGAVAVEDKIRPESRAAVKALQDRGVKVAMITGDAQQVAHAVGRDLGIDEVFAEVLPQDKDTKVTQLQERGLSVAMVGDGVNDAPALARAEVGI
;
A
#
# COMPACT_ATOMS: atom_id res chain seq x y z
N GLY A 1 2.81 -9.81 -4.32
CA GLY A 1 3.54 -10.45 -4.35
C GLY A 1 4.70 -11.32 -3.94
N THR A 2 5.81 -11.32 -4.69
CA THR A 2 6.93 -12.24 -4.45
C THR A 2 7.67 -11.96 -3.14
N LEU A 3 8.08 -10.71 -2.93
CA LEU A 3 8.80 -10.27 -1.72
C LEU A 3 7.88 -9.86 -0.57
N THR A 4 6.61 -9.61 -0.88
CA THR A 4 5.58 -9.22 0.06
C THR A 4 4.47 -10.27 0.10
N GLU A 5 3.66 -10.25 1.16
CA GLU A 5 2.55 -11.19 1.34
C GLU A 5 1.36 -10.89 0.42
N GLY A 6 1.32 -9.70 -0.24
CA GLY A 6 0.14 -9.17 -0.90
C GLY A 6 -0.97 -8.84 0.11
N ALA A 7 -0.62 -8.82 1.38
CA ALA A 7 -1.50 -8.55 2.49
C ALA A 7 -1.16 -7.17 3.07
N HIS A 8 -2.02 -6.19 2.76
CA HIS A 8 -1.90 -4.87 3.34
C HIS A 8 -2.20 -4.89 4.84
N ALA A 9 -1.51 -4.06 5.61
CA ALA A 9 -1.76 -3.84 7.01
C ALA A 9 -1.77 -2.33 7.32
N VAL A 10 -2.60 -1.91 8.27
CA VAL A 10 -2.53 -0.56 8.83
C VAL A 10 -1.33 -0.50 9.77
N THR A 11 -0.36 0.35 9.46
CA THR A 11 0.90 0.50 10.21
C THR A 11 0.99 1.83 10.95
N GLY A 12 0.00 2.69 10.77
CA GLY A 12 -0.10 3.96 11.48
C GLY A 12 -1.52 4.52 11.43
N VAL A 13 -1.92 5.16 12.50
CA VAL A 13 -3.19 5.87 12.64
C VAL A 13 -2.90 7.23 13.25
N ALA A 14 -3.49 8.28 12.71
CA ALA A 14 -3.41 9.62 13.28
C ALA A 14 -4.75 10.33 13.11
N ALA A 15 -5.29 10.82 14.20
CA ALA A 15 -6.56 11.52 14.24
C ALA A 15 -6.35 13.02 14.57
N THR A 16 -7.24 13.87 14.07
CA THR A 16 -7.27 15.30 14.44
C THR A 16 -7.77 15.48 15.85
N VAL A 17 -7.52 16.66 16.41
CA VAL A 17 -8.01 17.01 17.76
C VAL A 17 -9.53 16.82 17.87
N GLY A 18 -9.95 16.12 18.91
CA GLY A 18 -11.36 15.82 19.17
C GLY A 18 -11.88 14.52 18.56
N VAL A 19 -11.04 13.79 17.83
CA VAL A 19 -11.35 12.44 17.30
C VAL A 19 -10.36 11.44 17.90
N THR A 20 -10.84 10.30 18.37
CA THR A 20 -9.94 9.22 18.82
C THR A 20 -9.51 8.33 17.65
N GLU A 21 -8.37 7.66 17.78
CA GLU A 21 -7.92 6.67 16.78
C GLU A 21 -8.94 5.54 16.61
N GLY A 22 -9.60 5.12 17.70
CA GLY A 22 -10.64 4.11 17.66
C GLY A 22 -11.89 4.58 16.93
N GLU A 23 -12.30 5.83 17.10
CA GLU A 23 -13.40 6.42 16.34
C GLU A 23 -13.05 6.50 14.84
N LEU A 24 -11.85 7.01 14.53
CA LEU A 24 -11.36 7.13 13.16
C LEU A 24 -11.36 5.77 12.44
N LEU A 25 -10.79 4.74 13.08
CA LEU A 25 -10.75 3.38 12.53
C LEU A 25 -12.15 2.79 12.35
N ALA A 26 -13.06 3.01 13.31
CA ALA A 26 -14.42 2.50 13.22
C ALA A 26 -15.19 3.13 12.04
N LEU A 27 -15.06 4.45 11.84
CA LEU A 27 -15.67 5.15 10.71
C LEU A 27 -15.08 4.69 9.38
N ALA A 28 -13.77 4.59 9.29
CA ALA A 28 -13.08 4.12 8.08
C ALA A 28 -13.47 2.66 7.75
N ALA A 29 -13.51 1.78 8.75
CA ALA A 29 -13.91 0.38 8.56
C ALA A 29 -15.38 0.25 8.14
N ALA A 30 -16.27 1.05 8.71
CA ALA A 30 -17.68 1.06 8.30
C ALA A 30 -17.83 1.50 6.83
N ALA A 31 -17.10 2.53 6.41
CA ALA A 31 -17.12 3.00 5.02
C ALA A 31 -16.52 1.99 4.03
N GLU A 32 -15.54 1.19 4.46
CA GLU A 32 -14.83 0.20 3.63
C GLU A 32 -15.44 -1.21 3.71
N ALA A 33 -16.47 -1.44 4.54
CA ALA A 33 -17.01 -2.77 4.83
C ALA A 33 -17.48 -3.54 3.58
N ASP A 34 -18.01 -2.83 2.59
CA ASP A 34 -18.51 -3.41 1.35
C ASP A 34 -17.45 -3.40 0.21
N SER A 35 -16.23 -2.96 0.49
CA SER A 35 -15.12 -2.91 -0.47
C SER A 35 -14.34 -4.22 -0.48
N GLU A 36 -14.13 -4.80 -1.66
CA GLU A 36 -13.30 -6.00 -1.82
C GLU A 36 -11.80 -5.68 -1.94
N HIS A 37 -11.42 -4.41 -1.91
CA HIS A 37 -10.03 -3.99 -2.09
C HIS A 37 -9.14 -4.50 -0.93
N PRO A 38 -7.88 -4.96 -1.19
CA PRO A 38 -6.98 -5.42 -0.14
C PRO A 38 -6.75 -4.40 1.00
N VAL A 39 -6.71 -3.12 0.65
CA VAL A 39 -6.57 -2.00 1.61
C VAL A 39 -7.81 -1.90 2.52
N ALA A 40 -9.01 -2.09 1.98
CA ALA A 40 -10.25 -2.09 2.77
C ALA A 40 -10.21 -3.19 3.84
N ARG A 41 -9.82 -4.41 3.44
CA ARG A 41 -9.66 -5.54 4.38
C ARG A 41 -8.65 -5.23 5.49
N ALA A 42 -7.57 -4.53 5.17
CA ALA A 42 -6.58 -4.10 6.16
C ALA A 42 -7.18 -3.12 7.19
N ILE A 43 -7.97 -2.14 6.73
CA ILE A 43 -8.63 -1.16 7.60
C ILE A 43 -9.66 -1.85 8.50
N VAL A 44 -10.50 -2.72 7.94
CA VAL A 44 -11.49 -3.50 8.69
C VAL A 44 -10.82 -4.39 9.75
N ALA A 45 -9.72 -5.07 9.39
CA ALA A 45 -8.96 -5.88 10.33
C ALA A 45 -8.32 -5.05 11.46
N ALA A 46 -7.78 -3.88 11.14
CA ALA A 46 -7.21 -2.97 12.13
C ALA A 46 -8.27 -2.46 13.11
N ALA A 47 -9.46 -2.09 12.62
CA ALA A 47 -10.57 -1.68 13.46
C ALA A 47 -11.06 -2.82 14.38
N ALA A 48 -11.15 -4.05 13.87
CA ALA A 48 -11.53 -5.21 14.65
C ALA A 48 -10.52 -5.54 15.76
N ALA A 49 -9.24 -5.28 15.54
CA ALA A 49 -8.17 -5.48 16.52
C ALA A 49 -8.06 -4.32 17.54
N HIS A 50 -8.61 -3.14 17.23
CA HIS A 50 -8.51 -1.97 18.10
C HIS A 50 -9.59 -2.01 19.21
N PRO A 51 -9.22 -1.89 20.52
CA PRO A 51 -10.17 -2.10 21.63
C PRO A 51 -11.38 -1.16 21.64
N GLU A 52 -11.21 0.08 21.21
CA GLU A 52 -12.30 1.06 21.12
C GLU A 52 -13.13 0.86 19.85
N ALA A 53 -12.46 0.72 18.69
CA ALA A 53 -13.13 0.59 17.40
C ALA A 53 -14.02 -0.65 17.34
N SER A 54 -13.55 -1.79 17.86
CA SER A 54 -14.26 -3.08 17.86
C SER A 54 -15.56 -3.07 18.68
N ARG A 55 -15.70 -2.13 19.63
CA ARG A 55 -16.91 -1.97 20.43
C ARG A 55 -17.97 -1.08 19.75
N ARG A 56 -17.57 -0.32 18.73
CA ARG A 56 -18.47 0.57 17.98
C ARG A 56 -19.17 -0.23 16.89
N GLN A 57 -20.43 -0.55 17.10
CA GLN A 57 -21.28 -1.22 16.10
C GLN A 57 -21.82 -0.17 15.11
N ILE A 58 -20.96 0.31 14.24
CA ILE A 58 -21.31 1.33 13.22
C ILE A 58 -21.62 0.60 11.91
N ARG A 59 -22.69 1.01 11.23
CA ARG A 59 -23.04 0.52 9.89
C ARG A 59 -23.09 1.68 8.93
N ALA A 60 -22.48 1.48 7.77
CA ALA A 60 -22.59 2.40 6.66
C ALA A 60 -23.78 2.05 5.77
N THR A 61 -24.27 3.05 5.06
CA THR A 61 -25.25 2.93 3.96
C THR A 61 -24.76 3.74 2.77
N GLY A 62 -25.32 3.53 1.59
CA GLY A 62 -25.00 4.35 0.42
C GLY A 62 -23.56 4.20 -0.06
N PHE A 63 -22.96 3.01 0.10
CA PHE A 63 -21.60 2.71 -0.35
C PHE A 63 -21.43 3.01 -1.83
N SER A 64 -20.35 3.70 -2.17
CA SER A 64 -19.92 3.98 -3.53
C SER A 64 -18.39 3.97 -3.59
N ALA A 65 -17.83 3.23 -4.53
CA ALA A 65 -16.39 3.20 -4.78
C ALA A 65 -16.09 3.82 -6.15
N ALA A 66 -15.05 4.64 -6.20
CA ALA A 66 -14.52 5.20 -7.44
C ALA A 66 -13.06 4.80 -7.61
N SER A 67 -12.74 4.13 -8.72
CA SER A 67 -11.39 3.62 -8.98
C SER A 67 -10.33 4.72 -8.86
N GLY A 68 -9.32 4.49 -8.03
CA GLY A 68 -8.23 5.43 -7.77
C GLY A 68 -8.62 6.68 -6.95
N ARG A 69 -9.88 6.81 -6.50
CA ARG A 69 -10.39 7.96 -5.75
C ARG A 69 -10.86 7.62 -4.34
N GLY A 70 -10.98 6.33 -4.03
CA GLY A 70 -11.40 5.86 -2.71
C GLY A 70 -12.88 5.49 -2.64
N VAL A 71 -13.40 5.46 -1.43
CA VAL A 71 -14.80 5.09 -1.15
C VAL A 71 -15.54 6.23 -0.47
N ARG A 72 -16.86 6.22 -0.65
CA ARG A 72 -17.82 7.10 0.01
C ARG A 72 -18.92 6.26 0.63
N ALA A 73 -19.33 6.59 1.83
CA ALA A 73 -20.48 5.99 2.50
C ALA A 73 -21.13 6.98 3.47
N THR A 74 -22.35 6.70 3.89
CA THR A 74 -23.04 7.45 4.93
C THR A 74 -23.02 6.64 6.23
N VAL A 75 -22.50 7.23 7.29
CA VAL A 75 -22.38 6.64 8.63
C VAL A 75 -23.00 7.59 9.63
N ASP A 76 -24.01 7.15 10.40
CA ASP A 76 -24.73 7.95 11.39
C ASP A 76 -25.17 9.33 10.83
N SER A 77 -25.68 9.35 9.60
CA SER A 77 -26.09 10.55 8.83
C SER A 77 -24.96 11.48 8.40
N ALA A 78 -23.70 11.18 8.69
CA ALA A 78 -22.52 11.89 8.21
C ALA A 78 -21.98 11.24 6.91
N GLU A 79 -21.51 12.05 5.98
CA GLU A 79 -20.77 11.56 4.82
C GLU A 79 -19.35 11.22 5.21
N ILE A 80 -18.93 9.98 4.97
CA ILE A 80 -17.55 9.53 5.19
C ILE A 80 -16.90 9.22 3.85
N LEU A 81 -15.73 9.81 3.61
CA LEU A 81 -14.86 9.45 2.48
C LEU A 81 -13.58 8.85 3.03
N VAL A 82 -13.08 7.80 2.35
CA VAL A 82 -11.76 7.22 2.64
C VAL A 82 -10.99 7.14 1.34
N GLY A 83 -9.85 7.81 1.26
CA GLY A 83 -9.07 7.80 0.01
C GLY A 83 -7.72 8.49 0.09
N GLY A 84 -6.95 8.31 -0.98
CA GLY A 84 -5.59 8.82 -1.12
C GLY A 84 -5.52 10.22 -1.75
N PRO A 85 -4.33 10.62 -2.27
CA PRO A 85 -4.09 11.95 -2.82
C PRO A 85 -5.03 12.37 -3.97
N ASN A 86 -5.53 11.40 -4.74
CA ASN A 86 -6.47 11.69 -5.83
C ASN A 86 -7.81 12.20 -5.29
N MET A 87 -8.31 11.59 -4.20
CA MET A 87 -9.51 12.05 -3.51
C MET A 87 -9.31 13.47 -2.96
N LEU A 88 -8.18 13.74 -2.31
CA LEU A 88 -7.89 15.08 -1.80
C LEU A 88 -7.93 16.14 -2.91
N ARG A 89 -7.35 15.84 -4.07
CA ARG A 89 -7.36 16.76 -5.23
C ARG A 89 -8.77 16.98 -5.79
N GLU A 90 -9.55 15.91 -5.91
CA GLU A 90 -10.93 15.99 -6.44
C GLU A 90 -11.83 16.85 -5.57
N PHE A 91 -11.74 16.71 -4.25
CA PHE A 91 -12.54 17.45 -3.29
C PHE A 91 -11.88 18.75 -2.81
N ASN A 92 -10.72 19.15 -3.40
CA ASN A 92 -9.95 20.32 -3.01
C ASN A 92 -9.64 20.37 -1.51
N LEU A 93 -9.32 19.22 -0.92
CA LEU A 93 -9.00 19.08 0.49
C LEU A 93 -7.49 19.22 0.73
N THR A 94 -7.13 19.91 1.79
CA THR A 94 -5.74 20.06 2.23
C THR A 94 -5.57 19.34 3.57
N THR A 95 -4.50 18.54 3.68
CA THR A 95 -4.16 17.85 4.93
C THR A 95 -3.95 18.88 6.03
N PRO A 96 -4.64 18.75 7.18
CA PRO A 96 -4.46 19.63 8.33
C PRO A 96 -3.00 19.67 8.80
N ALA A 97 -2.55 20.83 9.28
CA ALA A 97 -1.16 21.03 9.73
C ALA A 97 -0.73 20.00 10.78
N GLU A 98 -1.63 19.63 11.70
CA GLU A 98 -1.39 18.64 12.75
C GLU A 98 -1.13 17.20 12.23
N LEU A 99 -1.55 16.89 11.00
CA LEU A 99 -1.31 15.60 10.35
C LEU A 99 -0.16 15.63 9.35
N THR A 100 0.31 16.81 8.94
CA THR A 100 1.26 16.98 7.83
C THR A 100 2.58 16.25 8.08
N ASP A 101 3.19 16.45 9.25
CA ASP A 101 4.48 15.84 9.56
C ASP A 101 4.37 14.31 9.65
N THR A 102 3.29 13.81 10.28
CA THR A 102 3.04 12.38 10.42
C THR A 102 2.79 11.72 9.06
N THR A 103 1.91 12.30 8.24
CA THR A 103 1.61 11.74 6.91
C THR A 103 2.80 11.82 5.95
N SER A 104 3.61 12.88 6.06
CA SER A 104 4.85 13.03 5.29
C SER A 104 5.89 11.99 5.70
N ALA A 105 6.05 11.73 7.00
CA ALA A 105 6.94 10.68 7.49
C ALA A 105 6.50 9.28 7.01
N TRP A 106 5.18 9.00 6.99
CA TRP A 106 4.64 7.75 6.47
C TRP A 106 4.91 7.60 4.96
N THR A 107 4.62 8.65 4.19
CA THR A 107 4.93 8.66 2.74
C THR A 107 6.42 8.49 2.48
N GLY A 108 7.27 9.14 3.28
CA GLY A 108 8.74 9.07 3.15
C GLY A 108 9.30 7.65 3.39
N ARG A 109 8.62 6.82 4.20
CA ARG A 109 8.99 5.41 4.38
C ARG A 109 8.28 4.45 3.41
N GLY A 110 7.47 4.99 2.48
CA GLY A 110 6.80 4.21 1.43
C GLY A 110 5.43 3.69 1.79
N ALA A 111 4.82 4.13 2.89
CA ALA A 111 3.45 3.79 3.20
C ALA A 111 2.47 4.50 2.26
N GLY A 112 1.41 3.79 1.86
CA GLY A 112 0.23 4.41 1.28
C GLY A 112 -0.54 5.16 2.37
N VAL A 113 -0.83 6.44 2.15
CA VAL A 113 -1.58 7.25 3.11
C VAL A 113 -3.00 7.46 2.61
N LEU A 114 -3.97 7.05 3.42
CA LEU A 114 -5.39 7.30 3.17
C LEU A 114 -5.90 8.29 4.22
N HIS A 115 -6.63 9.29 3.75
CA HIS A 115 -7.30 10.26 4.60
C HIS A 115 -8.76 9.86 4.81
N ILE A 116 -9.23 10.08 6.02
CA ILE A 116 -10.63 9.90 6.40
C ILE A 116 -11.25 11.29 6.52
N VAL A 117 -12.33 11.49 5.78
CA VAL A 117 -13.07 12.78 5.71
C VAL A 117 -14.47 12.55 6.24
N ARG A 118 -14.93 13.44 7.08
CA ARG A 118 -16.32 13.49 7.59
C ARG A 118 -16.91 14.84 7.24
N ASP A 119 -18.04 14.84 6.51
CA ASP A 119 -18.77 16.05 6.08
C ASP A 119 -17.84 17.13 5.49
N GLY A 120 -16.93 16.72 4.59
CA GLY A 120 -16.00 17.60 3.91
C GLY A 120 -14.76 18.03 4.72
N GLN A 121 -14.57 17.52 5.94
CA GLN A 121 -13.40 17.82 6.78
C GLN A 121 -12.55 16.59 7.01
N ILE A 122 -11.23 16.69 6.82
CA ILE A 122 -10.30 15.62 7.16
C ILE A 122 -10.25 15.47 8.67
N ILE A 123 -10.63 14.30 9.18
CA ILE A 123 -10.63 13.96 10.61
C ILE A 123 -9.47 13.07 11.02
N GLY A 124 -8.67 12.60 10.06
CA GLY A 124 -7.49 11.79 10.33
C GLY A 124 -6.96 11.10 9.07
N ALA A 125 -5.94 10.30 9.28
CA ALA A 125 -5.30 9.50 8.24
C ALA A 125 -4.85 8.14 8.78
N VAL A 126 -4.73 7.17 7.88
CA VAL A 126 -4.13 5.86 8.15
C VAL A 126 -2.99 5.59 7.17
N ALA A 127 -1.91 5.00 7.68
CA ALA A 127 -0.84 4.46 6.87
C ALA A 127 -1.12 2.98 6.58
N VAL A 128 -0.96 2.58 5.32
CA VAL A 128 -1.15 1.19 4.89
C VAL A 128 0.09 0.74 4.13
N GLU A 129 0.64 -0.40 4.51
CA GLU A 129 1.83 -0.97 3.89
C GLU A 129 1.57 -2.43 3.50
N ASP A 130 2.17 -2.88 2.41
CA ASP A 130 2.18 -4.31 2.09
C ASP A 130 3.25 -4.99 2.95
N LYS A 131 2.84 -6.04 3.64
CA LYS A 131 3.71 -6.72 4.59
C LYS A 131 4.81 -7.49 3.87
N ILE A 132 6.05 -7.17 4.17
CA ILE A 132 7.22 -7.90 3.69
C ILE A 132 7.20 -9.29 4.31
N ARG A 133 7.43 -10.32 3.49
CA ARG A 133 7.53 -11.70 4.00
C ARG A 133 8.73 -11.82 4.94
N PRO A 134 8.58 -12.48 6.10
CA PRO A 134 9.67 -12.64 7.07
C PRO A 134 10.94 -13.24 6.47
N GLU A 135 10.77 -14.18 5.53
CA GLU A 135 11.87 -14.87 4.85
C GLU A 135 12.57 -14.05 3.76
N SER A 136 11.93 -12.99 3.23
CA SER A 136 12.48 -12.24 2.08
C SER A 136 13.82 -11.58 2.39
N ARG A 137 13.99 -11.01 3.58
CA ARG A 137 15.27 -10.40 3.99
C ARG A 137 16.40 -11.42 4.04
N ALA A 138 16.14 -12.60 4.61
CA ALA A 138 17.12 -13.67 4.71
C ALA A 138 17.47 -14.23 3.32
N ALA A 139 16.48 -14.36 2.43
CA ALA A 139 16.69 -14.83 1.07
C ALA A 139 17.53 -13.86 0.23
N VAL A 140 17.23 -12.57 0.27
CA VAL A 140 18.00 -11.51 -0.41
C VAL A 140 19.45 -11.54 0.08
N LYS A 141 19.66 -11.54 1.40
CA LYS A 141 21.00 -11.61 1.97
C LYS A 141 21.76 -12.86 1.55
N ALA A 142 21.12 -14.01 1.56
CA ALA A 142 21.76 -15.28 1.16
C ALA A 142 22.19 -15.30 -0.32
N LEU A 143 21.48 -14.62 -1.20
CA LEU A 143 21.87 -14.42 -2.60
C LEU A 143 23.08 -13.48 -2.71
N GLN A 144 23.03 -12.35 -2.01
CA GLN A 144 24.11 -11.37 -2.01
C GLN A 144 25.42 -11.93 -1.41
N ASP A 145 25.34 -12.75 -0.36
CA ASP A 145 26.49 -13.44 0.25
C ASP A 145 27.17 -14.43 -0.74
N ARG A 146 26.45 -14.84 -1.81
CA ARG A 146 26.98 -15.67 -2.92
C ARG A 146 27.44 -14.84 -4.13
N GLY A 147 27.47 -13.50 -4.00
CA GLY A 147 27.87 -12.59 -5.07
C GLY A 147 26.78 -12.33 -6.13
N VAL A 148 25.53 -12.76 -5.87
CA VAL A 148 24.40 -12.48 -6.76
C VAL A 148 23.82 -11.12 -6.42
N LYS A 149 23.71 -10.24 -7.42
CA LYS A 149 22.97 -8.97 -7.27
C LYS A 149 21.47 -9.21 -7.34
N VAL A 150 20.72 -8.52 -6.49
CA VAL A 150 19.26 -8.65 -6.42
C VAL A 150 18.61 -7.38 -6.94
N ALA A 151 17.76 -7.51 -7.95
CA ALA A 151 16.95 -6.44 -8.51
C ALA A 151 15.47 -6.70 -8.22
N MET A 152 14.71 -5.63 -7.95
CA MET A 152 13.26 -5.67 -7.78
C MET A 152 12.58 -4.95 -8.95
N ILE A 153 11.59 -5.62 -9.57
CA ILE A 153 10.75 -5.05 -10.63
C ILE A 153 9.31 -5.03 -10.13
N THR A 154 8.73 -3.84 -9.98
CA THR A 154 7.39 -3.67 -9.41
C THR A 154 6.58 -2.60 -10.13
N GLY A 155 5.25 -2.74 -10.12
CA GLY A 155 4.31 -1.71 -10.56
C GLY A 155 4.03 -0.63 -9.51
N ASP A 156 4.57 -0.79 -8.29
CA ASP A 156 4.37 0.17 -7.20
C ASP A 156 5.02 1.51 -7.50
N ALA A 157 4.49 2.57 -6.88
CA ALA A 157 5.06 3.91 -6.97
C ALA A 157 6.51 3.94 -6.48
N GLN A 158 7.32 4.83 -7.06
CA GLN A 158 8.75 4.99 -6.79
C GLN A 158 9.08 5.00 -5.28
N GLN A 159 8.32 5.77 -4.50
CA GLN A 159 8.56 5.91 -3.06
C GLN A 159 8.37 4.60 -2.31
N VAL A 160 7.29 3.86 -2.61
CA VAL A 160 6.98 2.55 -2.01
C VAL A 160 8.06 1.54 -2.38
N ALA A 161 8.36 1.42 -3.68
CA ALA A 161 9.35 0.48 -4.20
C ALA A 161 10.75 0.71 -3.58
N HIS A 162 11.19 1.96 -3.54
CA HIS A 162 12.49 2.28 -2.92
C HIS A 162 12.52 2.08 -1.41
N ALA A 163 11.39 2.26 -0.71
CA ALA A 163 11.32 1.96 0.72
C ALA A 163 11.47 0.45 0.98
N VAL A 164 10.73 -0.39 0.27
CA VAL A 164 10.85 -1.85 0.32
C VAL A 164 12.27 -2.30 -0.07
N GLY A 165 12.83 -1.72 -1.14
CA GLY A 165 14.18 -2.01 -1.60
C GLY A 165 15.23 -1.70 -0.54
N ARG A 166 15.15 -0.54 0.12
CA ARG A 166 16.05 -0.19 1.23
C ARG A 166 15.90 -1.13 2.42
N ASP A 167 14.67 -1.47 2.78
CA ASP A 167 14.41 -2.35 3.92
C ASP A 167 14.93 -3.76 3.69
N LEU A 168 14.85 -4.28 2.48
CA LEU A 168 15.37 -5.60 2.08
C LEU A 168 16.85 -5.59 1.68
N GLY A 169 17.47 -4.42 1.49
CA GLY A 169 18.85 -4.31 0.99
C GLY A 169 18.99 -4.65 -0.49
N ILE A 170 17.94 -4.40 -1.31
CA ILE A 170 17.94 -4.65 -2.76
C ILE A 170 18.94 -3.76 -3.47
N ASP A 171 19.74 -4.31 -4.39
CA ASP A 171 20.80 -3.59 -5.10
C ASP A 171 20.24 -2.62 -6.17
N GLU A 172 19.16 -2.99 -6.86
CA GLU A 172 18.56 -2.20 -7.93
C GLU A 172 17.02 -2.29 -7.89
N VAL A 173 16.32 -1.15 -8.06
CA VAL A 173 14.86 -1.08 -7.98
C VAL A 173 14.30 -0.45 -9.25
N PHE A 174 13.45 -1.19 -9.96
CA PHE A 174 12.66 -0.73 -11.08
C PHE A 174 11.21 -0.58 -10.61
N ALA A 175 10.78 0.65 -10.38
CA ALA A 175 9.43 1.01 -9.95
C ALA A 175 8.55 1.44 -11.13
N GLU A 176 7.24 1.49 -10.91
CA GLU A 176 6.23 1.95 -11.89
C GLU A 176 6.28 1.20 -13.22
N VAL A 177 6.72 -0.07 -13.17
CA VAL A 177 6.82 -0.94 -14.36
C VAL A 177 5.49 -1.63 -14.59
N LEU A 178 4.88 -1.38 -15.75
CA LEU A 178 3.65 -2.05 -16.13
C LEU A 178 3.90 -3.56 -16.34
N PRO A 179 2.88 -4.43 -16.14
CA PRO A 179 3.05 -5.87 -16.31
C PRO A 179 3.65 -6.27 -17.67
N GLN A 180 3.22 -5.61 -18.75
CA GLN A 180 3.71 -5.86 -20.11
C GLN A 180 5.15 -5.38 -20.36
N ASP A 181 5.72 -4.55 -19.47
CA ASP A 181 7.06 -3.97 -19.65
C ASP A 181 8.11 -4.64 -18.74
N LYS A 182 7.71 -5.64 -17.94
CA LYS A 182 8.63 -6.34 -17.03
C LYS A 182 9.69 -7.15 -17.77
N ASP A 183 9.35 -7.76 -18.90
CA ASP A 183 10.29 -8.49 -19.77
C ASP A 183 11.34 -7.55 -20.37
N THR A 184 10.95 -6.31 -20.68
CA THR A 184 11.88 -5.28 -21.15
C THR A 184 12.95 -4.97 -20.09
N LYS A 185 12.59 -4.98 -18.80
CA LYS A 185 13.57 -4.78 -17.72
C LYS A 185 14.55 -5.95 -17.61
N VAL A 186 14.06 -7.18 -17.79
CA VAL A 186 14.94 -8.35 -17.89
C VAL A 186 15.91 -8.22 -19.07
N THR A 187 15.41 -7.84 -20.25
CA THR A 187 16.25 -7.58 -21.44
C THR A 187 17.31 -6.51 -21.17
N GLN A 188 16.96 -5.39 -20.53
CA GLN A 188 17.92 -4.34 -20.18
C GLN A 188 19.05 -4.83 -19.26
N LEU A 189 18.76 -5.74 -18.34
CA LEU A 189 19.78 -6.36 -17.50
C LEU A 189 20.68 -7.30 -18.32
N GLN A 190 20.10 -8.12 -19.22
CA GLN A 190 20.83 -9.00 -20.11
C GLN A 190 21.75 -8.23 -21.08
N GLU A 191 21.30 -7.10 -21.65
CA GLU A 191 22.10 -6.22 -22.51
C GLU A 191 23.30 -5.62 -21.78
N ARG A 192 23.27 -5.54 -20.46
CA ARG A 192 24.42 -5.15 -19.61
C ARG A 192 25.41 -6.32 -19.39
N GLY A 193 25.18 -7.47 -20.03
CA GLY A 193 26.03 -8.66 -19.92
C GLY A 193 25.76 -9.49 -18.65
N LEU A 194 24.58 -9.33 -18.04
CA LEU A 194 24.19 -10.06 -16.83
C LEU A 194 23.36 -11.29 -17.20
N SER A 195 23.61 -12.41 -16.54
CA SER A 195 22.69 -13.56 -16.54
C SER A 195 21.61 -13.33 -15.50
N VAL A 196 20.35 -13.44 -15.90
CA VAL A 196 19.19 -13.06 -15.08
C VAL A 196 18.38 -14.29 -14.70
N ALA A 197 18.17 -14.50 -13.39
CA ALA A 197 17.14 -15.37 -12.87
C ALA A 197 15.93 -14.49 -12.45
N MET A 198 14.75 -14.79 -13.00
CA MET A 198 13.51 -14.10 -12.64
C MET A 198 12.68 -14.97 -11.71
N VAL A 199 12.23 -14.37 -10.59
CA VAL A 199 11.33 -15.01 -9.63
C VAL A 199 10.01 -14.22 -9.61
N GLY A 200 8.88 -14.90 -9.79
CA GLY A 200 7.58 -14.25 -9.86
C GLY A 200 6.42 -15.18 -9.53
N ASP A 201 5.19 -14.63 -9.40
CA ASP A 201 3.99 -15.41 -9.09
C ASP A 201 3.32 -16.06 -10.32
N GLY A 202 3.89 -15.86 -11.49
CA GLY A 202 3.51 -16.50 -12.75
C GLY A 202 2.37 -15.82 -13.51
N VAL A 203 1.47 -15.12 -12.87
CA VAL A 203 0.26 -14.56 -13.54
C VAL A 203 0.61 -13.31 -14.34
N ASN A 204 1.22 -12.33 -13.70
CA ASN A 204 1.60 -11.07 -14.33
C ASN A 204 3.08 -11.03 -14.77
N ASP A 205 3.86 -12.03 -14.37
CA ASP A 205 5.30 -12.10 -14.60
C ASP A 205 5.69 -13.10 -15.70
N ALA A 206 4.71 -13.83 -16.30
CA ALA A 206 4.97 -14.86 -17.28
C ALA A 206 5.89 -14.46 -18.44
N PRO A 207 5.74 -13.27 -19.08
CA PRO A 207 6.66 -12.84 -20.13
C PRO A 207 8.09 -12.62 -19.61
N ALA A 208 8.25 -12.04 -18.42
CA ALA A 208 9.55 -11.79 -17.80
C ALA A 208 10.23 -13.09 -17.36
N LEU A 209 9.44 -14.04 -16.80
CA LEU A 209 9.92 -15.39 -16.46
C LEU A 209 10.43 -16.14 -17.69
N ALA A 210 9.68 -16.07 -18.80
CA ALA A 210 10.08 -16.71 -20.07
C ALA A 210 11.29 -16.04 -20.72
N ARG A 211 11.54 -14.77 -20.44
CA ARG A 211 12.65 -13.98 -21.00
C ARG A 211 13.98 -14.25 -20.30
N ALA A 212 13.96 -14.50 -19.00
CA ALA A 212 15.16 -14.75 -18.20
C ALA A 212 15.83 -16.08 -18.54
N GLU A 213 17.13 -16.21 -18.24
CA GLU A 213 17.86 -17.49 -18.38
C GLU A 213 17.30 -18.55 -17.43
N VAL A 214 16.77 -18.15 -16.29
CA VAL A 214 16.08 -19.01 -15.33
C VAL A 214 14.82 -18.30 -14.83
N GLY A 215 13.65 -18.90 -15.05
CA GLY A 215 12.37 -18.46 -14.49
C GLY A 215 11.93 -19.40 -13.36
N ILE A 216 11.52 -18.85 -12.21
CA ILE A 216 11.11 -19.59 -11.00
C ILE A 216 9.73 -19.11 -10.55
#